data_ef12fd3884a7c0a13c7a3b7833d03e7b
#
_entry.id   ef12fd3884a7c0a13c7a3b7833d03e7b
#
_cell.length_a   1.000
_cell.length_b   1.000
_cell.length_c   1.000
_cell.angle_alpha   90.00
_cell.angle_beta   90.00
_cell.angle_gamma   90.00
#
_symmetry.space_group_name_H-M   'P 1'
#
loop_
_entity.id
_entity.type
_entity.pdbx_description
1 polymer ?
#
loop_
_entity_poly.entity_id
_entity_poly.type
_entity_poly.pdbx_seq_one_letter_code
_entity_poly.pdbx_strand_id
1 'polypeptide(L)'
;MKKHTDLVISVLSVAIFALLAPTSFAQKGEAMSKAQATAQQLSLTPQQKEKILPILAAEVPKVHAIKNDNSLSKTQKMEQVKAIHQQTDPQMKAILSPEQYQKLKQIRLQAIKDATQFRF
;
A
#
# COMPACT_ATOMS: atom_id res chain seq x y z
N MET A 1 18.22 10.97 42.88
CA MET A 1 17.43 11.52 42.58
C MET A 1 17.22 12.08 41.42
N LYS A 2 17.59 12.37 40.70
CA LYS A 2 17.42 12.84 39.57
C LYS A 2 17.05 12.08 38.55
N LYS A 3 16.57 11.25 38.38
CA LYS A 3 16.29 10.44 37.36
C LYS A 3 15.03 10.65 36.82
N HIS A 4 14.31 11.58 36.94
CA HIS A 4 13.07 11.64 36.37
C HIS A 4 13.05 12.23 35.05
N THR A 5 14.05 12.72 34.55
CA THR A 5 13.99 13.41 33.27
C THR A 5 13.73 12.51 32.13
N ASP A 6 13.92 11.28 32.26
CA ASP A 6 13.80 10.43 31.12
C ASP A 6 12.41 10.20 30.66
N LEU A 7 11.46 10.46 31.51
CA LEU A 7 10.13 10.16 31.12
C LEU A 7 9.54 11.05 30.12
N VAL A 8 10.06 12.22 30.00
CA VAL A 8 9.45 13.19 29.16
C VAL A 8 9.54 12.86 27.71
N ILE A 9 10.56 12.16 27.34
CA ILE A 9 10.79 11.93 25.95
C ILE A 9 9.79 11.09 25.26
N SER A 10 9.29 10.13 25.94
CA SER A 10 8.43 9.18 25.28
C SER A 10 7.10 9.76 24.87
N VAL A 11 6.73 10.84 25.46
CA VAL A 11 5.43 11.38 25.15
C VAL A 11 5.37 12.03 23.79
N LEU A 12 6.50 12.54 23.36
CA LEU A 12 6.50 13.24 22.12
C LEU A 12 6.21 12.41 20.91
N SER A 13 6.64 11.20 20.93
CA SER A 13 6.45 10.40 19.74
C SER A 13 5.00 10.08 19.47
N VAL A 14 4.17 10.14 20.48
CA VAL A 14 2.79 9.81 20.26
C VAL A 14 2.06 10.95 19.57
N ALA A 15 2.46 12.14 19.82
CA ALA A 15 1.77 13.27 19.26
C ALA A 15 1.86 13.31 17.74
N ILE A 16 2.97 12.86 17.21
CA ILE A 16 3.15 12.90 15.78
C ILE A 16 2.21 11.98 15.07
N PHE A 17 1.92 10.86 15.70
CA PHE A 17 1.06 9.90 15.07
C PHE A 17 -0.33 10.43 14.85
N ALA A 18 -0.81 11.23 15.72
CA ALA A 18 -2.15 11.74 15.62
C ALA A 18 -2.34 12.62 14.40
N LEU A 19 -1.28 13.25 13.96
CA LEU A 19 -1.39 14.14 12.84
C LEU A 19 -1.60 13.41 11.52
N LEU A 20 -1.23 12.16 11.46
CA LEU A 20 -1.37 11.41 10.25
C LEU A 20 -2.73 10.75 10.13
N ALA A 21 -3.48 10.79 11.19
CA ALA A 21 -4.73 10.11 11.21
C ALA A 21 -5.79 10.63 10.25
N PRO A 22 -5.92 11.89 10.06
CA PRO A 22 -7.04 12.37 9.27
C PRO A 22 -6.88 12.06 7.80
N THR A 23 -7.40 10.99 7.37
CA THR A 23 -7.47 10.72 5.96
C THR A 23 -8.90 10.91 5.56
N SER A 24 -9.09 11.45 4.41
CA SER A 24 -10.44 11.75 3.96
C SER A 24 -11.18 10.47 3.62
N PHE A 25 -12.47 10.50 3.79
CA PHE A 25 -13.29 9.38 3.40
C PHE A 25 -13.23 9.14 1.91
N ALA A 26 -12.99 10.18 1.14
CA ALA A 26 -12.88 10.04 -0.30
C ALA A 26 -11.71 9.15 -0.68
N GLN A 27 -10.59 9.30 0.02
CA GLN A 27 -9.44 8.46 -0.26
C GLN A 27 -9.70 7.01 0.09
N LYS A 28 -10.43 6.76 1.18
CA LYS A 28 -10.76 5.39 1.53
C LYS A 28 -11.67 4.76 0.52
N GLY A 29 -12.64 5.51 0.03
CA GLY A 29 -13.55 5.00 -0.99
C GLY A 29 -12.83 4.66 -2.27
N GLU A 30 -11.91 5.52 -2.69
CA GLU A 30 -11.15 5.28 -3.89
C GLU A 30 -10.22 4.08 -3.73
N ALA A 31 -9.57 3.98 -2.57
CA ALA A 31 -8.68 2.85 -2.32
C ALA A 31 -9.44 1.54 -2.36
N MET A 32 -10.60 1.48 -1.74
CA MET A 32 -11.38 0.26 -1.75
C MET A 32 -11.90 -0.06 -3.15
N SER A 33 -12.29 0.95 -3.91
CA SER A 33 -12.75 0.74 -5.27
C SER A 33 -11.66 0.14 -6.15
N LYS A 34 -10.45 0.65 -6.04
CA LYS A 34 -9.33 0.10 -6.80
C LYS A 34 -8.96 -1.29 -6.35
N ALA A 35 -9.04 -1.53 -5.04
CA ALA A 35 -8.77 -2.86 -4.50
C ALA A 35 -9.78 -3.87 -5.03
N GLN A 36 -11.04 -3.48 -5.10
CA GLN A 36 -12.08 -4.36 -5.63
C GLN A 36 -11.88 -4.65 -7.11
N ALA A 37 -11.45 -3.64 -7.87
CA ALA A 37 -11.19 -3.85 -9.29
C ALA A 37 -10.07 -4.86 -9.49
N THR A 38 -9.03 -4.80 -8.69
CA THR A 38 -7.96 -5.78 -8.74
C THR A 38 -8.46 -7.15 -8.34
N ALA A 39 -9.25 -7.20 -7.28
CA ALA A 39 -9.77 -8.46 -6.79
C ALA A 39 -10.64 -9.16 -7.84
N GLN A 40 -11.41 -8.39 -8.60
CA GLN A 40 -12.24 -8.97 -9.64
C GLN A 40 -11.39 -9.65 -10.71
N GLN A 41 -10.24 -9.10 -11.03
CA GLN A 41 -9.37 -9.70 -12.03
C GLN A 41 -8.76 -11.00 -11.54
N LEU A 42 -8.71 -11.21 -10.25
CA LEU A 42 -8.10 -12.41 -9.68
C LEU A 42 -9.08 -13.55 -9.50
N SER A 43 -10.37 -13.31 -9.69
CA SER A 43 -11.41 -14.31 -9.52
C SER A 43 -11.34 -14.98 -8.15
N LEU A 44 -11.39 -14.17 -7.13
CA LEU A 44 -11.23 -14.64 -5.76
C LEU A 44 -12.49 -15.30 -5.22
N THR A 45 -12.31 -16.26 -4.33
CA THR A 45 -13.43 -16.77 -3.54
C THR A 45 -13.82 -15.71 -2.51
N PRO A 46 -15.01 -15.81 -1.92
CA PRO A 46 -15.40 -14.84 -0.90
C PRO A 46 -14.43 -14.78 0.29
N GLN A 47 -13.90 -15.93 0.69
CA GLN A 47 -12.94 -15.96 1.80
C GLN A 47 -11.64 -15.28 1.43
N GLN A 48 -11.16 -15.54 0.21
CA GLN A 48 -9.95 -14.86 -0.26
C GLN A 48 -10.18 -13.35 -0.34
N LYS A 49 -11.35 -12.96 -0.81
CA LYS A 49 -11.66 -11.55 -0.96
C LYS A 49 -11.62 -10.83 0.38
N GLU A 50 -12.18 -11.43 1.42
CA GLU A 50 -12.15 -10.83 2.73
C GLU A 50 -10.74 -10.57 3.22
N LYS A 51 -9.82 -11.47 2.91
CA LYS A 51 -8.43 -11.34 3.37
C LYS A 51 -7.61 -10.42 2.48
N ILE A 52 -7.88 -10.42 1.19
CA ILE A 52 -7.09 -9.68 0.23
C ILE A 52 -7.47 -8.21 0.16
N LEU A 53 -8.75 -7.89 0.23
CA LEU A 53 -9.20 -6.51 0.06
C LEU A 53 -8.53 -5.53 1.04
N PRO A 54 -8.44 -5.83 2.33
CA PRO A 54 -7.77 -4.89 3.23
C PRO A 54 -6.31 -4.66 2.86
N ILE A 55 -5.63 -5.70 2.40
CA ILE A 55 -4.22 -5.57 2.03
C ILE A 55 -4.09 -4.69 0.79
N LEU A 56 -4.88 -4.95 -0.23
CA LEU A 56 -4.85 -4.16 -1.45
C LEU A 56 -5.25 -2.71 -1.18
N ALA A 57 -6.29 -2.53 -0.37
CA ALA A 57 -6.76 -1.18 -0.08
C ALA A 57 -5.71 -0.38 0.69
N ALA A 58 -4.92 -1.04 1.53
CA ALA A 58 -3.85 -0.36 2.26
C ALA A 58 -2.70 0.04 1.34
N GLU A 59 -2.48 -0.69 0.27
CA GLU A 59 -1.42 -0.38 -0.68
C GLU A 59 -1.75 0.83 -1.56
N VAL A 60 -3.01 1.02 -1.88
CA VAL A 60 -3.41 2.05 -2.85
C VAL A 60 -2.92 3.45 -2.48
N PRO A 61 -3.15 3.95 -1.27
CA PRO A 61 -2.68 5.30 -0.96
C PRO A 61 -1.17 5.41 -0.94
N LYS A 62 -0.48 4.34 -0.59
CA LYS A 62 0.98 4.36 -0.59
C LYS A 62 1.53 4.47 -1.99
N VAL A 63 0.98 3.70 -2.91
CA VAL A 63 1.40 3.76 -4.30
C VAL A 63 1.04 5.12 -4.90
N HIS A 64 -0.13 5.61 -4.57
CA HIS A 64 -0.57 6.92 -5.07
C HIS A 64 0.37 8.03 -4.61
N ALA A 65 0.80 7.99 -3.37
CA ALA A 65 1.72 8.99 -2.85
C ALA A 65 3.06 8.95 -3.58
N ILE A 66 3.56 7.76 -3.86
CA ILE A 66 4.81 7.62 -4.60
C ILE A 66 4.66 8.13 -6.02
N LYS A 67 3.58 7.77 -6.66
CA LYS A 67 3.34 8.17 -8.03
C LYS A 67 3.32 9.70 -8.18
N ASN A 68 2.77 10.38 -7.20
CA ASN A 68 2.63 11.82 -7.25
C ASN A 68 3.78 12.60 -6.63
N ASP A 69 4.82 11.91 -6.19
CA ASP A 69 5.95 12.56 -5.55
C ASP A 69 6.93 13.02 -6.62
N ASN A 70 6.92 14.31 -6.91
CA ASN A 70 7.75 14.87 -7.96
C ASN A 70 9.24 14.90 -7.60
N SER A 71 9.57 14.65 -6.34
CA SER A 71 10.97 14.62 -5.94
C SER A 71 11.65 13.31 -6.27
N LEU A 72 10.89 12.30 -6.68
CA LEU A 72 11.43 10.99 -6.97
C LEU A 72 11.63 10.80 -8.47
N SER A 73 12.73 10.15 -8.83
CA SER A 73 12.95 9.76 -10.22
C SER A 73 12.07 8.56 -10.55
N LYS A 74 11.97 8.24 -11.83
CA LYS A 74 11.21 7.06 -12.26
C LYS A 74 11.75 5.79 -11.61
N THR A 75 13.06 5.66 -11.56
CA THR A 75 13.67 4.48 -10.94
C THR A 75 13.33 4.41 -9.47
N GLN A 76 13.40 5.53 -8.76
CA GLN A 76 13.07 5.56 -7.35
C GLN A 76 11.61 5.21 -7.12
N LYS A 77 10.71 5.73 -7.94
CA LYS A 77 9.31 5.38 -7.82
C LYS A 77 9.08 3.88 -8.02
N MET A 78 9.72 3.33 -9.04
CA MET A 78 9.58 1.91 -9.31
C MET A 78 10.07 1.07 -8.13
N GLU A 79 11.21 1.43 -7.58
CA GLU A 79 11.76 0.68 -6.46
C GLU A 79 10.89 0.77 -5.23
N GLN A 80 10.35 1.94 -4.95
CA GLN A 80 9.50 2.12 -3.78
C GLN A 80 8.19 1.38 -3.91
N VAL A 81 7.59 1.37 -5.10
CA VAL A 81 6.37 0.61 -5.32
C VAL A 81 6.64 -0.88 -5.19
N LYS A 82 7.77 -1.33 -5.74
CA LYS A 82 8.14 -2.73 -5.59
C LYS A 82 8.30 -3.11 -4.13
N ALA A 83 8.90 -2.23 -3.33
CA ALA A 83 9.09 -2.49 -1.92
C ALA A 83 7.74 -2.65 -1.20
N ILE A 84 6.77 -1.83 -1.55
CA ILE A 84 5.43 -1.97 -0.97
C ILE A 84 4.85 -3.34 -1.30
N HIS A 85 4.97 -3.75 -2.55
CA HIS A 85 4.43 -5.05 -2.95
C HIS A 85 5.18 -6.20 -2.28
N GLN A 86 6.49 -6.07 -2.11
CA GLN A 86 7.26 -7.12 -1.46
C GLN A 86 6.89 -7.30 0.00
N GLN A 87 6.46 -6.25 0.66
CA GLN A 87 6.05 -6.35 2.05
C GLN A 87 4.82 -7.24 2.21
N THR A 88 3.95 -7.26 1.23
CA THR A 88 2.72 -8.04 1.30
C THR A 88 2.80 -9.37 0.55
N ASP A 89 3.87 -9.59 -0.20
CA ASP A 89 4.02 -10.83 -0.98
C ASP A 89 3.81 -12.10 -0.16
N PRO A 90 4.41 -12.25 1.02
CA PRO A 90 4.19 -13.49 1.77
C PRO A 90 2.73 -13.71 2.11
N GLN A 91 2.01 -12.65 2.44
CA GLN A 91 0.60 -12.75 2.74
C GLN A 91 -0.20 -13.13 1.50
N MET A 92 0.14 -12.52 0.38
CA MET A 92 -0.54 -12.84 -0.88
C MET A 92 -0.33 -14.28 -1.27
N LYS A 93 0.90 -14.78 -1.15
CA LYS A 93 1.19 -16.17 -1.48
C LYS A 93 0.44 -17.13 -0.58
N ALA A 94 0.24 -16.76 0.67
CA ALA A 94 -0.47 -17.63 1.60
C ALA A 94 -1.96 -17.69 1.31
N ILE A 95 -2.51 -16.66 0.69
CA ILE A 95 -3.96 -16.57 0.45
C ILE A 95 -4.32 -17.03 -0.97
N LEU A 96 -3.50 -16.69 -1.95
CA LEU A 96 -3.81 -16.91 -3.35
C LEU A 96 -3.29 -18.25 -3.85
N SER A 97 -3.97 -18.80 -4.85
CA SER A 97 -3.43 -19.94 -5.57
C SER A 97 -2.22 -19.48 -6.39
N PRO A 98 -1.38 -20.40 -6.85
CA PRO A 98 -0.24 -20.02 -7.69
C PRO A 98 -0.65 -19.25 -8.93
N GLU A 99 -1.74 -19.61 -9.55
CA GLU A 99 -2.22 -18.92 -10.74
C GLU A 99 -2.70 -17.52 -10.43
N GLN A 100 -3.45 -17.40 -9.33
CA GLN A 100 -3.90 -16.07 -8.89
C GLN A 100 -2.72 -15.18 -8.54
N TYR A 101 -1.72 -15.74 -7.89
CA TYR A 101 -0.54 -14.96 -7.52
C TYR A 101 0.21 -14.48 -8.76
N GLN A 102 0.35 -15.32 -9.78
CA GLN A 102 1.00 -14.91 -11.02
C GLN A 102 0.20 -13.79 -11.70
N LYS A 103 -1.11 -13.90 -11.66
CA LYS A 103 -1.95 -12.84 -12.22
C LYS A 103 -1.75 -11.54 -11.47
N LEU A 104 -1.67 -11.61 -10.15
CA LEU A 104 -1.42 -10.42 -9.33
C LEU A 104 -0.09 -9.78 -9.69
N LYS A 105 0.94 -10.60 -9.91
CA LYS A 105 2.23 -10.06 -10.30
C LYS A 105 2.15 -9.30 -11.61
N GLN A 106 1.39 -9.80 -12.56
CA GLN A 106 1.23 -9.11 -13.83
C GLN A 106 0.49 -7.78 -13.65
N ILE A 107 -0.55 -7.79 -12.83
CA ILE A 107 -1.29 -6.56 -12.55
C ILE A 107 -0.37 -5.53 -11.91
N ARG A 108 0.44 -5.96 -10.96
CA ARG A 108 1.37 -5.06 -10.28
C ARG A 108 2.45 -4.53 -11.20
N LEU A 109 2.95 -5.36 -12.10
CA LEU A 109 3.92 -4.88 -13.09
C LEU A 109 3.32 -3.81 -13.99
N GLN A 110 2.09 -4.02 -14.41
CA GLN A 110 1.43 -3.02 -15.22
C GLN A 110 1.23 -1.72 -14.45
N ALA A 111 0.85 -1.82 -13.19
CA ALA A 111 0.68 -0.64 -12.36
C ALA A 111 1.99 0.14 -12.19
N ILE A 112 3.11 -0.58 -12.08
CA ILE A 112 4.41 0.06 -11.97
C ILE A 112 4.73 0.79 -13.27
N LYS A 113 4.48 0.16 -14.42
CA LYS A 113 4.72 0.80 -15.69
C LYS A 113 3.89 2.06 -15.83
N ASP A 114 2.63 1.98 -15.47
CA ASP A 114 1.76 3.14 -15.55
C ASP A 114 2.23 4.27 -14.65
N ALA A 115 2.71 3.93 -13.47
CA ALA A 115 3.18 4.94 -12.53
C ALA A 115 4.46 5.61 -12.99
N THR A 116 5.29 4.91 -13.74
CA THR A 116 6.58 5.44 -14.17
C THR A 116 6.58 6.04 -15.55
N GLN A 117 5.56 5.74 -16.37
CA GLN A 117 5.48 6.31 -17.69
C GLN A 117 4.72 7.61 -17.75
N PHE A 118 4.29 8.12 -16.64
CA PHE A 118 3.59 9.34 -16.64
C PHE A 118 4.47 10.39 -17.14
N ARG A 119 4.04 11.15 -18.11
CA ARG A 119 4.81 12.16 -18.53
C ARG A 119 4.04 13.28 -18.49
N PHE A 120 4.39 14.29 -18.47
CA PHE A 120 3.63 15.41 -18.41
C PHE A 120 3.88 16.24 -19.46
#